data_f3de69387758f13338a72e61fab5e970
#
_entry.id   f3de69387758f13338a72e61fab5e970
#
_cell.length_a   1.000
_cell.length_b   1.000
_cell.length_c   1.000
_cell.angle_alpha   90.00
_cell.angle_beta   90.00
_cell.angle_gamma   90.00
#
_symmetry.space_group_name_H-M   'P 1'
#
loop_
_entity.id
_entity.type
_entity.pdbx_description
1 polymer ?
#
loop_
_entity_poly.entity_id
_entity_poly.type
_entity_poly.pdbx_seq_one_letter_code
_entity_poly.pdbx_strand_id
1 'polypeptide(L)'
;METTHHGEDASPDNPPRQQKSGNTDEQTIALTKARLAIDEVDARIVELLKKRAEWVHEVGCIKKEKNSPIFVPERETALLNKLNRLNAGVLPEASLQAIYREIISCSFFLEGGLTIAYLGPKGTWSHQAALKQFGKSCELIPCQSFK
;
A
#
# COMPACT_ATOMS: atom_id res chain seq x y z
N MET A 1 50.61 -60.70 34.70
CA MET A 1 49.35 -61.42 34.34
C MET A 1 48.51 -60.41 33.63
N GLU A 2 48.65 -60.50 32.37
CA GLU A 2 47.65 -60.94 31.34
C GLU A 2 46.73 -59.80 30.96
N THR A 3 46.98 -59.20 29.77
CA THR A 3 46.45 -59.58 28.44
C THR A 3 44.95 -59.19 28.36
N THR A 4 44.44 -58.51 27.41
CA THR A 4 44.44 -58.62 25.93
C THR A 4 43.53 -57.48 25.42
N HIS A 5 43.90 -56.76 24.43
CA HIS A 5 43.55 -56.84 22.99
C HIS A 5 42.07 -56.56 22.57
N HIS A 6 42.04 -55.81 21.52
CA HIS A 6 40.98 -55.71 20.45
C HIS A 6 39.93 -54.64 20.70
N GLY A 7 39.53 -53.89 19.72
CA GLY A 7 39.74 -53.94 18.28
C GLY A 7 39.26 -52.63 17.65
N GLU A 8 39.91 -52.32 16.58
CA GLU A 8 39.48 -51.38 15.55
C GLU A 8 38.08 -51.72 15.09
N ASP A 9 37.25 -50.72 14.95
CA ASP A 9 36.22 -50.76 13.89
C ASP A 9 36.11 -49.37 13.27
N ALA A 10 36.85 -49.21 12.20
CA ALA A 10 36.68 -48.11 11.24
C ALA A 10 35.51 -48.47 10.34
N SER A 11 34.38 -47.78 10.46
CA SER A 11 33.36 -47.77 9.43
C SER A 11 33.59 -46.60 8.47
N PRO A 12 34.02 -46.88 7.24
CA PRO A 12 34.04 -45.91 6.17
C PRO A 12 32.76 -46.08 5.35
N ASP A 13 31.74 -45.31 5.63
CA ASP A 13 30.67 -45.05 4.63
C ASP A 13 29.78 -43.92 5.11
N ASN A 14 30.31 -42.70 4.99
CA ASN A 14 29.46 -41.53 4.93
C ASN A 14 29.54 -40.97 3.51
N PRO A 15 28.50 -41.16 2.66
CA PRO A 15 28.57 -40.64 1.31
C PRO A 15 28.68 -39.10 1.37
N PRO A 16 29.44 -38.49 0.45
CA PRO A 16 29.67 -37.07 0.46
C PRO A 16 28.31 -36.35 0.30
N ARG A 17 28.00 -35.46 1.24
CA ARG A 17 26.87 -34.54 1.14
C ARG A 17 27.02 -33.75 -0.15
N GLN A 18 26.33 -34.19 -1.19
CA GLN A 18 26.25 -33.48 -2.45
C GLN A 18 25.71 -32.08 -2.17
N GLN A 19 26.51 -31.12 -2.50
CA GLN A 19 26.29 -29.69 -2.38
C GLN A 19 25.03 -29.29 -3.17
N LYS A 20 24.00 -28.83 -2.47
CA LYS A 20 22.84 -28.14 -3.03
C LYS A 20 23.16 -26.65 -3.31
N SER A 21 24.34 -26.32 -3.83
CA SER A 21 24.75 -24.93 -4.06
C SER A 21 24.11 -24.30 -5.33
N GLY A 22 23.86 -25.08 -6.38
CA GLY A 22 23.32 -24.55 -7.64
C GLY A 22 21.90 -24.01 -7.56
N ASN A 23 21.02 -24.59 -6.71
CA ASN A 23 19.62 -24.16 -6.59
C ASN A 23 19.48 -22.84 -5.80
N THR A 24 20.39 -22.55 -4.89
CA THR A 24 20.36 -21.31 -4.08
C THR A 24 20.76 -20.09 -4.91
N ASP A 25 21.71 -20.23 -5.81
CA ASP A 25 22.18 -19.13 -6.65
C ASP A 25 21.13 -18.76 -7.71
N GLU A 26 20.49 -19.74 -8.36
CA GLU A 26 19.40 -19.52 -9.31
C GLU A 26 18.20 -18.84 -8.64
N GLN A 27 17.82 -19.26 -7.45
CA GLN A 27 16.73 -18.65 -6.67
C GLN A 27 17.06 -17.19 -6.29
N THR A 28 18.30 -16.92 -5.93
CA THR A 28 18.77 -15.56 -5.59
C THR A 28 18.73 -14.64 -6.81
N ILE A 29 19.15 -15.13 -7.97
CA ILE A 29 19.08 -14.38 -9.24
C ILE A 29 17.64 -14.11 -9.63
N ALA A 30 16.76 -15.11 -9.54
CA ALA A 30 15.34 -14.96 -9.86
C ALA A 30 14.65 -13.93 -8.93
N LEU A 31 14.96 -13.96 -7.62
CA LEU A 31 14.45 -13.00 -6.65
C LEU A 31 14.93 -11.57 -6.94
N THR A 32 16.20 -11.42 -7.27
CA THR A 32 16.77 -10.12 -7.63
C THR A 32 16.11 -9.55 -8.89
N LYS A 33 15.91 -10.38 -9.92
CA LYS A 33 15.21 -9.99 -11.14
C LYS A 33 13.77 -9.56 -10.87
N ALA A 34 13.05 -10.30 -10.01
CA ALA A 34 11.68 -9.94 -9.64
C ALA A 34 11.62 -8.61 -8.88
N ARG A 35 12.56 -8.35 -7.98
CA ARG A 35 12.65 -7.06 -7.25
C ARG A 35 12.91 -5.89 -8.20
N LEU A 36 13.84 -6.03 -9.12
CA LEU A 36 14.10 -5.00 -10.13
C LEU A 36 12.87 -4.70 -11.00
N ALA A 37 12.10 -5.72 -11.37
CA ALA A 37 10.86 -5.54 -12.10
C ALA A 37 9.78 -4.79 -11.27
N ILE A 38 9.72 -5.06 -9.95
CA ILE A 38 8.84 -4.33 -9.04
C ILE A 38 9.28 -2.86 -8.95
N ASP A 39 10.57 -2.59 -8.76
CA ASP A 39 11.12 -1.23 -8.68
C ASP A 39 10.79 -0.41 -9.95
N GLU A 40 10.85 -1.05 -11.14
CA GLU A 40 10.45 -0.41 -12.40
C GLU A 40 8.96 -0.06 -12.43
N VAL A 41 8.10 -0.97 -11.94
CA VAL A 41 6.65 -0.73 -11.83
C VAL A 41 6.37 0.40 -10.84
N ASP A 42 7.04 0.42 -9.68
CA ASP A 42 6.88 1.46 -8.67
C ASP A 42 7.27 2.84 -9.21
N ALA A 43 8.34 2.92 -10.00
CA ALA A 43 8.71 4.17 -10.69
C ALA A 43 7.59 4.66 -11.62
N ARG A 44 6.96 3.77 -12.37
CA ARG A 44 5.81 4.09 -13.23
C ARG A 44 4.58 4.52 -12.42
N ILE A 45 4.32 3.90 -11.29
CA ILE A 45 3.23 4.30 -10.38
C ILE A 45 3.45 5.74 -9.92
N VAL A 46 4.66 6.11 -9.50
CA VAL A 46 4.99 7.49 -9.09
C VAL A 46 4.78 8.47 -10.22
N GLU A 47 5.22 8.17 -11.44
CA GLU A 47 5.00 9.03 -12.61
C GLU A 47 3.51 9.22 -12.94
N LEU A 48 2.71 8.16 -12.83
CA LEU A 48 1.26 8.24 -13.02
C LEU A 48 0.57 9.05 -11.92
N LEU A 49 1.04 8.94 -10.67
CA LEU A 49 0.53 9.74 -9.56
C LEU A 49 0.87 11.23 -9.73
N LYS A 50 2.07 11.58 -10.24
CA LYS A 50 2.43 12.97 -10.59
C LYS A 50 1.47 13.53 -11.66
N LYS A 51 1.28 12.81 -12.77
CA LYS A 51 0.31 13.18 -13.81
C LYS A 51 -1.10 13.39 -13.27
N ARG A 52 -1.52 12.47 -12.39
CA ARG A 52 -2.83 12.57 -11.75
C ARG A 52 -2.92 13.84 -10.88
N ALA A 53 -1.86 14.17 -10.14
CA ALA A 53 -1.80 15.36 -9.30
C ALA A 53 -1.93 16.66 -10.11
N GLU A 54 -1.29 16.74 -11.29
CA GLU A 54 -1.43 17.87 -12.22
C GLU A 54 -2.89 18.10 -12.63
N TRP A 55 -3.60 17.04 -13.05
CA TRP A 55 -5.02 17.12 -13.39
C TRP A 55 -5.91 17.46 -12.21
N VAL A 56 -5.58 16.97 -11.01
CA VAL A 56 -6.30 17.32 -9.78
C VAL A 56 -6.15 18.81 -9.46
N HIS A 57 -4.97 19.36 -9.61
CA HIS A 57 -4.72 20.79 -9.42
C HIS A 57 -5.56 21.63 -10.40
N GLU A 58 -5.62 21.24 -11.68
CA GLU A 58 -6.43 21.92 -12.70
C GLU A 58 -7.94 21.86 -12.33
N VAL A 59 -8.43 20.69 -11.90
CA VAL A 59 -9.79 20.54 -11.39
C VAL A 59 -10.04 21.47 -10.21
N GLY A 60 -9.09 21.61 -9.29
CA GLY A 60 -9.16 22.53 -8.14
C GLY A 60 -9.33 23.99 -8.58
N CYS A 61 -8.56 24.44 -9.57
CA CYS A 61 -8.70 25.79 -10.14
C CYS A 61 -10.09 26.03 -10.72
N ILE A 62 -10.59 25.10 -11.53
CA ILE A 62 -11.94 25.18 -12.14
C ILE A 62 -13.05 25.21 -11.07
N LYS A 63 -12.94 24.36 -10.05
CA LYS A 63 -13.91 24.31 -8.94
C LYS A 63 -13.94 25.61 -8.16
N LYS A 64 -12.75 26.19 -7.90
CA LYS A 64 -12.62 27.47 -7.21
C LYS A 64 -13.29 28.61 -7.99
N GLU A 65 -13.08 28.70 -9.30
CA GLU A 65 -13.73 29.69 -10.16
C GLU A 65 -15.25 29.54 -10.17
N LYS A 66 -15.76 28.31 -10.16
CA LYS A 66 -17.20 27.99 -10.18
C LYS A 66 -17.82 27.94 -8.79
N ASN A 67 -17.06 28.18 -7.72
CA ASN A 67 -17.49 28.00 -6.33
C ASN A 67 -18.14 26.63 -6.08
N SER A 68 -17.56 25.57 -6.68
CA SER A 68 -18.06 24.20 -6.60
C SER A 68 -17.42 23.45 -5.44
N PRO A 69 -18.13 22.50 -4.78
CA PRO A 69 -17.58 21.77 -3.64
C PRO A 69 -16.40 20.89 -4.06
N ILE A 70 -15.39 20.80 -3.18
CA ILE A 70 -14.24 19.91 -3.34
C ILE A 70 -14.71 18.46 -3.22
N PHE A 71 -15.47 18.13 -2.18
CA PHE A 71 -15.98 16.79 -1.92
C PHE A 71 -17.31 16.55 -2.62
N VAL A 72 -17.34 15.52 -3.47
CA VAL A 72 -18.53 15.06 -4.23
C VAL A 72 -18.64 13.54 -4.05
N PRO A 73 -19.49 13.07 -3.09
CA PRO A 73 -19.60 11.64 -2.74
C PRO A 73 -19.91 10.73 -3.92
N GLU A 74 -20.78 11.16 -4.83
CA GLU A 74 -21.20 10.39 -6.00
C GLU A 74 -20.02 10.15 -6.95
N ARG A 75 -19.13 11.14 -7.11
CA ARG A 75 -17.93 11.05 -7.92
C ARG A 75 -16.94 10.07 -7.33
N GLU A 76 -16.77 10.08 -6.00
CA GLU A 76 -15.89 9.13 -5.28
C GLU A 76 -16.41 7.71 -5.43
N THR A 77 -17.70 7.48 -5.18
CA THR A 77 -18.34 6.16 -5.33
C THR A 77 -18.21 5.63 -6.77
N ALA A 78 -18.46 6.47 -7.77
CA ALA A 78 -18.31 6.09 -9.17
C ALA A 78 -16.87 5.72 -9.52
N LEU A 79 -15.88 6.43 -8.97
CA LEU A 79 -14.47 6.13 -9.14
C LEU A 79 -14.12 4.77 -8.54
N LEU A 80 -14.46 4.53 -7.28
CA LEU A 80 -14.15 3.26 -6.60
C LEU A 80 -14.80 2.06 -7.31
N ASN A 81 -16.04 2.19 -7.75
CA ASN A 81 -16.72 1.15 -8.53
C ASN A 81 -16.02 0.87 -9.88
N LYS A 82 -15.54 1.91 -10.56
CA LYS A 82 -14.76 1.76 -11.79
C LYS A 82 -13.45 1.03 -11.53
N LEU A 83 -12.75 1.38 -10.45
CA LEU A 83 -11.48 0.77 -10.07
C LEU A 83 -11.64 -0.70 -9.70
N ASN A 84 -12.68 -1.07 -8.97
CA ASN A 84 -12.98 -2.46 -8.66
C ASN A 84 -13.21 -3.30 -9.92
N ARG A 85 -13.92 -2.75 -10.91
CA ARG A 85 -14.09 -3.43 -12.20
C ARG A 85 -12.77 -3.61 -12.95
N LEU A 86 -11.89 -2.59 -12.95
CA LEU A 86 -10.58 -2.65 -13.60
C LEU A 86 -9.62 -3.60 -12.88
N ASN A 87 -9.74 -3.73 -11.56
CA ASN A 87 -8.94 -4.65 -10.75
C ASN A 87 -9.20 -6.13 -11.09
N ALA A 88 -10.39 -6.46 -11.57
CA ALA A 88 -10.79 -7.83 -11.94
C ALA A 88 -10.44 -8.89 -10.88
N GLY A 89 -10.39 -8.51 -9.60
CA GLY A 89 -10.10 -9.41 -8.48
C GLY A 89 -8.61 -9.74 -8.25
N VAL A 90 -7.69 -9.11 -8.95
CA VAL A 90 -6.24 -9.33 -8.77
C VAL A 90 -5.78 -8.90 -7.38
N LEU A 91 -6.22 -7.73 -6.92
CA LEU A 91 -5.98 -7.26 -5.55
C LEU A 91 -7.23 -7.49 -4.69
N PRO A 92 -7.10 -7.79 -3.39
CA PRO A 92 -8.23 -7.74 -2.49
C PRO A 92 -8.92 -6.37 -2.55
N GLU A 93 -10.24 -6.34 -2.67
CA GLU A 93 -11.01 -5.10 -2.81
C GLU A 93 -10.71 -4.09 -1.69
N ALA A 94 -10.63 -4.56 -0.44
CA ALA A 94 -10.29 -3.71 0.70
C ALA A 94 -8.91 -3.06 0.58
N SER A 95 -7.93 -3.76 0.00
CA SER A 95 -6.58 -3.23 -0.23
C SER A 95 -6.58 -2.16 -1.30
N LEU A 96 -7.28 -2.38 -2.41
CA LEU A 96 -7.44 -1.39 -3.48
C LEU A 96 -8.14 -0.13 -2.97
N GLN A 97 -9.21 -0.29 -2.20
CA GLN A 97 -9.94 0.82 -1.58
C GLN A 97 -9.06 1.61 -0.62
N ALA A 98 -8.23 0.95 0.21
CA ALA A 98 -7.31 1.62 1.12
C ALA A 98 -6.26 2.46 0.38
N ILE A 99 -5.66 1.92 -0.68
CA ILE A 99 -4.70 2.64 -1.53
C ILE A 99 -5.37 3.88 -2.14
N TYR A 100 -6.52 3.70 -2.77
CA TYR A 100 -7.22 4.81 -3.42
C TYR A 100 -7.81 5.81 -2.44
N ARG A 101 -8.12 5.42 -1.21
CA ARG A 101 -8.50 6.34 -0.13
C ARG A 101 -7.41 7.39 0.10
N GLU A 102 -6.15 6.98 0.21
CA GLU A 102 -5.06 7.93 0.42
C GLU A 102 -4.77 8.76 -0.84
N ILE A 103 -4.88 8.19 -2.03
CA ILE A 103 -4.74 8.94 -3.29
C ILE A 103 -5.84 10.02 -3.41
N ILE A 104 -7.08 9.71 -3.04
CA ILE A 104 -8.22 10.65 -3.04
C ILE A 104 -8.02 11.71 -1.94
N SER A 105 -7.60 11.31 -0.74
CA SER A 105 -7.30 12.21 0.37
C SER A 105 -6.24 13.25 -0.02
N CYS A 106 -5.16 12.82 -0.64
CA CYS A 106 -4.14 13.71 -1.20
C CYS A 106 -4.73 14.66 -2.27
N SER A 107 -5.70 14.19 -3.07
CA SER A 107 -6.35 15.03 -4.08
C SER A 107 -7.12 16.17 -3.47
N PHE A 108 -7.83 15.96 -2.36
CA PHE A 108 -8.52 17.03 -1.66
C PHE A 108 -7.57 18.12 -1.17
N PHE A 109 -6.39 17.76 -0.69
CA PHE A 109 -5.35 18.71 -0.33
C PHE A 109 -4.90 19.54 -1.55
N LEU A 110 -4.68 18.91 -2.70
CA LEU A 110 -4.24 19.58 -3.93
C LEU A 110 -5.32 20.46 -4.57
N GLU A 111 -6.60 20.15 -4.37
CA GLU A 111 -7.74 20.94 -4.85
C GLU A 111 -7.98 22.24 -4.06
N GLY A 112 -7.27 22.45 -2.95
CA GLY A 112 -7.42 23.65 -2.11
C GLY A 112 -7.61 23.35 -0.63
N GLY A 113 -7.53 22.08 -0.24
CA GLY A 113 -7.70 21.60 1.12
C GLY A 113 -9.15 21.31 1.49
N LEU A 114 -9.34 20.25 2.26
CA LEU A 114 -10.63 19.87 2.83
C LEU A 114 -10.44 19.68 4.34
N THR A 115 -11.14 20.49 5.13
CA THR A 115 -11.12 20.40 6.58
C THR A 115 -12.38 19.68 7.04
N ILE A 116 -12.23 18.61 7.81
CA ILE A 116 -13.31 17.76 8.31
C ILE A 116 -13.45 17.94 9.82
N ALA A 117 -14.57 18.48 10.26
CA ALA A 117 -14.92 18.53 11.68
C ALA A 117 -15.51 17.18 12.13
N TYR A 118 -15.06 16.67 13.28
CA TYR A 118 -15.63 15.47 13.89
C TYR A 118 -15.91 15.66 15.39
N LEU A 119 -16.91 14.93 15.91
CA LEU A 119 -17.30 15.04 17.30
C LEU A 119 -16.35 14.33 18.24
N GLY A 120 -15.89 15.02 19.28
CA GLY A 120 -15.12 14.48 20.40
C GLY A 120 -13.62 14.57 20.22
N PRO A 121 -12.87 14.09 21.21
CA PRO A 121 -11.42 14.10 21.15
C PRO A 121 -10.89 13.10 20.12
N LYS A 122 -9.60 13.23 19.81
CA LYS A 122 -8.87 12.26 18.98
C LYS A 122 -8.98 10.85 19.56
N GLY A 123 -9.18 9.84 18.71
CA GLY A 123 -9.33 8.44 19.11
C GLY A 123 -10.78 7.96 19.29
N THR A 124 -11.77 8.84 19.22
CA THR A 124 -13.19 8.47 19.26
C THR A 124 -13.66 7.74 18.01
N TRP A 125 -14.86 7.14 18.05
CA TRP A 125 -15.51 6.53 16.90
C TRP A 125 -15.70 7.52 15.75
N SER A 126 -16.07 8.76 16.06
CA SER A 126 -16.21 9.83 15.06
C SER A 126 -14.89 10.14 14.38
N HIS A 127 -13.79 10.17 15.13
CA HIS A 127 -12.45 10.32 14.56
C HIS A 127 -12.09 9.14 13.64
N GLN A 128 -12.35 7.90 14.07
CA GLN A 128 -12.08 6.72 13.25
C GLN A 128 -12.93 6.70 11.97
N ALA A 129 -14.21 7.10 12.06
CA ALA A 129 -15.07 7.21 10.90
C ALA A 129 -14.58 8.28 9.92
N ALA A 130 -14.13 9.44 10.40
CA ALA A 130 -13.53 10.49 9.57
C ALA A 130 -12.26 10.00 8.86
N LEU A 131 -11.36 9.33 9.57
CA LEU A 131 -10.15 8.73 8.97
C LEU A 131 -10.48 7.68 7.92
N LYS A 132 -11.46 6.83 8.19
CA LYS A 132 -11.91 5.79 7.26
C LYS A 132 -12.51 6.38 5.98
N GLN A 133 -13.26 7.47 6.09
CA GLN A 133 -13.93 8.11 4.95
C GLN A 133 -12.99 9.00 4.15
N PHE A 134 -12.18 9.84 4.82
CA PHE A 134 -11.43 10.91 4.17
C PHE A 134 -9.92 10.65 4.09
N GLY A 135 -9.40 9.59 4.73
CA GLY A 135 -7.98 9.29 4.77
C GLY A 135 -7.21 10.16 5.76
N LYS A 136 -5.89 10.08 5.70
CA LYS A 136 -4.98 10.75 6.64
C LYS A 136 -4.44 12.09 6.14
N SER A 137 -4.56 12.35 4.84
CA SER A 137 -4.04 13.57 4.20
C SER A 137 -4.97 14.77 4.33
N CYS A 138 -6.23 14.57 4.78
CA CYS A 138 -7.15 15.65 5.10
C CYS A 138 -6.90 16.20 6.51
N GLU A 139 -7.18 17.48 6.70
CA GLU A 139 -7.17 18.11 8.01
C GLU A 139 -8.40 17.69 8.80
N LEU A 140 -8.22 17.05 9.97
CA LEU A 140 -9.30 16.59 10.84
C LEU A 140 -9.31 17.41 12.13
N ILE A 141 -10.40 18.14 12.39
CA ILE A 141 -10.54 19.04 13.55
C ILE A 141 -11.58 18.46 14.54
N PRO A 142 -11.19 18.22 15.81
CA PRO A 142 -12.14 17.80 16.85
C PRO A 142 -13.03 18.94 17.28
N CYS A 143 -14.34 18.67 17.40
CA CYS A 143 -15.35 19.60 17.93
C CYS A 143 -16.02 19.02 19.17
N GLN A 144 -16.38 19.86 20.12
CA GLN A 144 -17.09 19.44 21.35
C GLN A 144 -18.60 19.24 21.10
N SER A 145 -19.17 19.96 20.16
CA SER A 145 -20.57 19.84 19.75
C SER A 145 -20.75 20.31 18.31
N PHE A 146 -21.76 19.78 17.63
CA PHE A 146 -22.29 20.38 16.41
C PHE A 146 -23.38 21.37 16.77
N LYS A 147 -23.24 22.63 16.41
CA LYS A 147 -24.29 23.64 16.52
C LYS A 147 -25.07 23.69 15.22
#